data_a4a9a12fdc36551bfab12b8a0bbe3e86
#
_entry.id   a4a9a12fdc36551bfab12b8a0bbe3e86
#
_cell.length_a   1.000
_cell.length_b   1.000
_cell.length_c   1.000
_cell.angle_alpha   90.00
_cell.angle_beta   90.00
_cell.angle_gamma   90.00
#
_symmetry.space_group_name_H-M   'P 1'
#
loop_
_entity.id
_entity.type
_entity.pdbx_description
1 polymer ?
#
loop_
_entity_poly.entity_id
_entity_poly.type
_entity_poly.pdbx_seq_one_letter_code
_entity_poly.pdbx_strand_id
1 'polypeptide(L)'
;MSGFDAGRVYSTQAVAVSSTAQAPDAPVQNETALFEFVQNFRLGAEYIYRDRLRSNLLVKQYVLDVQLEHIQMWSPHLAQALRETPAEILSLFEAAVKRSARLLLYPVSAGTERPEAPDCQVTLRSSANLMAMRDLHAENISRLVRIPGIVISTSVPSSRVTHLHLMCRDCRAVKTILVSSGFGGFVLPRQCDAPKVDPSLKCSVDPFVILHERCLFVDAQTIKLQEAPDMVPVGELPRHMLLSVDRALCGRVVPGANIIATGIFSTFSSSRGGSTPNAVALRTPYLRVVGLEVDAGGVSGRGVSRVFTAEEEEEFGRMSKSPDLYEKFSASIAPSIFGSNDIKKAITCLLFGGSKRVLPDGMRLRGDINVLLLGDPGTAKSQLLKFAEKVAPIAVYTSGKGSSAAGLTASVQRDANSREFFLEGGAMVLADGGVVCIDEFDKMRDEDRVAI
;
A
#
# COMPACT_ATOMS: atom_id res chain seq x y z
N MET A 1 -45.30 26.68 -17.27
CA MET A 1 -44.47 27.47 -18.19
C MET A 1 -43.23 27.85 -17.41
N SER A 2 -42.19 27.10 -17.57
CA SER A 2 -40.88 27.24 -16.87
C SER A 2 -39.95 28.00 -17.78
N GLY A 3 -39.70 29.27 -17.46
CA GLY A 3 -38.71 30.07 -18.14
C GLY A 3 -37.29 29.68 -17.66
N PHE A 4 -36.53 28.99 -18.48
CA PHE A 4 -35.09 28.93 -18.33
C PHE A 4 -34.50 30.18 -18.99
N ASP A 5 -33.90 31.06 -18.21
CA ASP A 5 -33.12 32.19 -18.69
C ASP A 5 -31.84 31.68 -19.34
N ALA A 6 -31.79 31.73 -20.65
CA ALA A 6 -30.60 31.46 -21.43
C ALA A 6 -29.60 32.62 -21.22
N GLY A 7 -28.59 32.44 -20.39
CA GLY A 7 -27.49 33.41 -20.19
C GLY A 7 -26.91 33.53 -18.80
N ARG A 8 -27.44 32.89 -17.78
CA ARG A 8 -26.81 32.84 -16.46
C ARG A 8 -25.91 31.62 -16.34
N VAL A 9 -24.62 31.85 -16.40
CA VAL A 9 -23.63 30.91 -15.95
C VAL A 9 -23.79 30.78 -14.42
N TYR A 10 -24.43 29.70 -13.99
CA TYR A 10 -24.38 29.33 -12.57
C TYR A 10 -22.95 28.84 -12.31
N SER A 11 -22.13 29.74 -11.76
CA SER A 11 -20.91 29.29 -11.07
C SER A 11 -21.40 28.41 -9.94
N THR A 12 -21.07 27.15 -9.96
CA THR A 12 -21.12 26.29 -8.80
C THR A 12 -20.08 26.80 -7.80
N GLN A 13 -20.38 27.89 -7.11
CA GLN A 13 -19.86 28.03 -5.77
C GLN A 13 -20.40 26.81 -5.04
N ALA A 14 -19.49 25.93 -4.63
CA ALA A 14 -19.80 24.89 -3.70
C ALA A 14 -20.59 25.56 -2.58
N VAL A 15 -21.86 25.19 -2.46
CA VAL A 15 -22.67 25.55 -1.29
C VAL A 15 -21.87 24.91 -0.15
N ALA A 16 -21.14 25.75 0.56
CA ALA A 16 -20.60 25.39 1.86
C ALA A 16 -21.83 25.03 2.69
N VAL A 17 -22.11 23.73 2.78
CA VAL A 17 -22.98 23.22 3.82
C VAL A 17 -22.35 23.76 5.09
N SER A 18 -23.08 24.63 5.76
CA SER A 18 -22.73 25.20 7.04
C SER A 18 -22.59 24.07 8.05
N SER A 19 -21.46 23.38 8.01
CA SER A 19 -20.95 22.68 9.17
C SER A 19 -20.61 23.79 10.17
N THR A 20 -21.25 23.73 11.31
CA THR A 20 -21.00 24.49 12.55
C THR A 20 -19.69 25.25 12.50
N ALA A 21 -19.80 26.59 12.58
CA ALA A 21 -18.70 27.54 12.59
C ALA A 21 -17.62 27.08 13.58
N GLN A 22 -16.61 26.38 13.09
CA GLN A 22 -15.37 26.19 13.80
C GLN A 22 -14.64 27.53 13.74
N ALA A 23 -14.27 28.02 14.92
CA ALA A 23 -13.54 29.27 15.06
C ALA A 23 -12.27 29.23 14.17
N PRO A 24 -11.81 30.38 13.62
CA PRO A 24 -10.64 30.47 12.74
C PRO A 24 -9.32 29.94 13.36
N ASP A 25 -9.30 29.65 14.65
CA ASP A 25 -8.15 29.14 15.40
C ASP A 25 -8.06 27.57 15.45
N ALA A 26 -9.03 26.87 14.92
CA ALA A 26 -9.08 25.39 14.98
C ALA A 26 -7.85 24.68 14.37
N PRO A 27 -7.26 25.08 13.22
CA PRO A 27 -6.09 24.43 12.67
C PRO A 27 -4.85 24.61 13.54
N VAL A 28 -4.66 25.78 14.16
CA VAL A 28 -3.52 26.06 15.05
C VAL A 28 -3.64 25.25 16.35
N GLN A 29 -4.82 25.10 16.88
CA GLN A 29 -5.08 24.27 18.07
C GLN A 29 -4.81 22.79 17.78
N ASN A 30 -5.18 22.28 16.62
CA ASN A 30 -4.92 20.91 16.21
C ASN A 30 -3.42 20.66 16.01
N GLU A 31 -2.66 21.57 15.42
CA GLU A 31 -1.21 21.45 15.27
C GLU A 31 -0.51 21.40 16.63
N THR A 32 -0.89 22.28 17.57
CA THR A 32 -0.31 22.29 18.92
C THR A 32 -0.64 21.02 19.70
N ALA A 33 -1.86 20.52 19.61
CA ALA A 33 -2.27 19.28 20.27
C ALA A 33 -1.54 18.04 19.68
N LEU A 34 -1.31 18.01 18.38
CA LEU A 34 -0.50 16.97 17.72
C LEU A 34 0.98 17.07 18.11
N PHE A 35 1.51 18.27 18.25
CA PHE A 35 2.86 18.49 18.73
C PHE A 35 3.03 17.98 20.18
N GLU A 36 2.10 18.31 21.07
CA GLU A 36 2.08 17.83 22.45
C GLU A 36 1.95 16.29 22.51
N PHE A 37 1.13 15.70 21.64
CA PHE A 37 1.01 14.26 21.51
C PHE A 37 2.38 13.61 21.19
N VAL A 38 3.11 14.10 20.19
CA VAL A 38 4.42 13.55 19.81
C VAL A 38 5.43 13.67 20.94
N GLN A 39 5.41 14.78 21.69
CA GLN A 39 6.37 15.05 22.76
C GLN A 39 6.06 14.32 24.07
N ASN A 40 4.79 14.22 24.44
CA ASN A 40 4.36 13.87 25.80
C ASN A 40 3.65 12.52 25.89
N PHE A 41 3.28 11.87 24.77
CA PHE A 41 2.61 10.58 24.83
C PHE A 41 3.50 9.50 25.44
N ARG A 42 2.99 8.84 26.48
CA ARG A 42 3.67 7.76 27.23
C ARG A 42 2.82 6.52 27.28
N LEU A 43 3.46 5.37 27.19
CA LEU A 43 2.88 4.10 27.56
C LEU A 43 3.73 3.55 28.72
N GLY A 44 3.19 3.63 29.94
CA GLY A 44 3.97 3.37 31.14
C GLY A 44 5.00 4.49 31.43
N ALA A 45 6.28 4.14 31.49
CA ALA A 45 7.37 5.07 31.83
C ALA A 45 8.08 5.67 30.60
N GLU A 46 7.84 5.15 29.37
CA GLU A 46 8.60 5.51 28.17
C GLU A 46 7.85 6.48 27.24
N TYR A 47 8.60 7.40 26.66
CA TYR A 47 8.10 8.32 25.63
C TYR A 47 8.22 7.68 24.24
N ILE A 48 7.18 6.99 23.77
CA ILE A 48 7.26 6.17 22.58
C ILE A 48 7.60 6.96 21.33
N TYR A 49 6.86 8.02 21.03
CA TYR A 49 7.00 8.73 19.76
C TYR A 49 8.21 9.64 19.74
N ARG A 50 8.53 10.28 20.85
CA ARG A 50 9.69 11.13 20.98
C ARG A 50 11.00 10.33 20.83
N ASP A 51 11.10 9.19 21.50
CA ASP A 51 12.31 8.36 21.48
C ASP A 51 12.44 7.64 20.14
N ARG A 52 11.33 7.20 19.56
CA ARG A 52 11.30 6.63 18.20
C ARG A 52 11.70 7.66 17.14
N LEU A 53 11.18 8.88 17.23
CA LEU A 53 11.59 9.96 16.33
C LEU A 53 13.09 10.27 16.47
N ARG A 54 13.61 10.34 17.70
CA ARG A 54 15.03 10.56 17.97
C ARG A 54 15.90 9.46 17.36
N SER A 55 15.55 8.19 17.55
CA SER A 55 16.30 7.07 16.96
C SER A 55 16.27 7.08 15.44
N ASN A 56 15.11 7.36 14.83
CA ASN A 56 14.97 7.45 13.38
C ASN A 56 15.78 8.61 12.78
N LEU A 57 15.80 9.78 13.44
CA LEU A 57 16.62 10.92 13.02
C LEU A 57 18.12 10.61 13.05
N LEU A 58 18.60 9.87 14.05
CA LEU A 58 20.01 9.45 14.13
C LEU A 58 20.40 8.52 12.98
N VAL A 59 19.49 7.64 12.54
CA VAL A 59 19.70 6.73 11.40
C VAL A 59 19.41 7.42 10.05
N LYS A 60 19.02 8.71 10.04
CA LYS A 60 18.57 9.46 8.86
C LYS A 60 17.33 8.86 8.17
N GLN A 61 16.50 8.20 8.92
CA GLN A 61 15.19 7.76 8.47
C GLN A 61 14.14 8.79 8.89
N TYR A 62 13.58 9.49 7.92
CA TYR A 62 12.63 10.59 8.18
C TYR A 62 11.19 10.10 8.15
N VAL A 63 10.89 9.07 8.95
CA VAL A 63 9.57 8.45 9.06
C VAL A 63 9.18 8.31 10.52
N LEU A 64 7.92 8.56 10.83
CA LEU A 64 7.34 8.29 12.15
C LEU A 64 6.09 7.41 11.98
N ASP A 65 6.16 6.17 12.45
CA ASP A 65 5.02 5.26 12.49
C ASP A 65 4.17 5.57 13.73
N VAL A 66 2.89 5.89 13.53
CA VAL A 66 1.94 6.25 14.58
C VAL A 66 0.76 5.29 14.57
N GLN A 67 0.35 4.83 15.75
CA GLN A 67 -0.84 4.02 15.96
C GLN A 67 -2.05 4.92 16.21
N LEU A 68 -3.13 4.67 15.48
CA LEU A 68 -4.36 5.46 15.57
C LEU A 68 -5.03 5.32 16.94
N GLU A 69 -4.91 4.17 17.57
CA GLU A 69 -5.42 3.86 18.91
C GLU A 69 -4.76 4.76 19.98
N HIS A 70 -3.47 5.05 19.85
CA HIS A 70 -2.77 5.94 20.77
C HIS A 70 -3.26 7.39 20.63
N ILE A 71 -3.58 7.83 19.40
CA ILE A 71 -4.20 9.15 19.18
C ILE A 71 -5.59 9.17 19.81
N GLN A 72 -6.35 8.08 19.71
CA GLN A 72 -7.68 7.97 20.32
C GLN A 72 -7.62 8.00 21.84
N MET A 73 -6.59 7.38 22.46
CA MET A 73 -6.35 7.45 23.91
C MET A 73 -5.98 8.85 24.36
N TRP A 74 -5.21 9.60 23.55
CA TRP A 74 -4.79 10.96 23.86
C TRP A 74 -5.94 11.96 23.71
N SER A 75 -6.60 11.94 22.55
CA SER A 75 -7.73 12.82 22.24
C SER A 75 -8.68 12.16 21.24
N PRO A 76 -9.90 11.80 21.68
CA PRO A 76 -10.92 11.23 20.79
C PRO A 76 -11.32 12.16 19.65
N HIS A 77 -11.31 13.48 19.91
CA HIS A 77 -11.64 14.49 18.90
C HIS A 77 -10.64 14.50 17.73
N LEU A 78 -9.33 14.44 18.03
CA LEU A 78 -8.29 14.38 17.00
C LEU A 78 -8.38 13.07 16.18
N ALA A 79 -8.68 11.95 16.85
CA ALA A 79 -8.85 10.67 16.17
C ALA A 79 -10.07 10.68 15.22
N GLN A 80 -11.16 11.34 15.63
CA GLN A 80 -12.34 11.51 14.79
C GLN A 80 -12.04 12.43 13.60
N ALA A 81 -11.43 13.59 13.85
CA ALA A 81 -11.01 14.51 12.78
C ALA A 81 -10.07 13.84 11.77
N LEU A 82 -9.16 12.97 12.24
CA LEU A 82 -8.26 12.21 11.38
C LEU A 82 -9.00 11.19 10.50
N ARG A 83 -10.14 10.65 10.96
CA ARG A 83 -10.98 9.75 10.16
C ARG A 83 -11.83 10.49 9.13
N GLU A 84 -12.34 11.67 9.48
CA GLU A 84 -13.25 12.46 8.64
C GLU A 84 -12.51 13.33 7.62
N THR A 85 -11.44 14.02 8.06
CA THR A 85 -10.64 14.94 7.22
C THR A 85 -9.14 14.61 7.28
N PRO A 86 -8.76 13.40 6.88
CA PRO A 86 -7.37 12.92 7.04
C PRO A 86 -6.35 13.75 6.24
N ALA A 87 -6.73 14.30 5.09
CA ALA A 87 -5.81 15.06 4.23
C ALA A 87 -5.30 16.34 4.89
N GLU A 88 -6.16 17.06 5.61
CA GLU A 88 -5.82 18.29 6.33
C GLU A 88 -5.03 17.98 7.60
N ILE A 89 -5.52 17.05 8.41
CA ILE A 89 -4.88 16.68 9.68
C ILE A 89 -3.49 16.08 9.48
N LEU A 90 -3.29 15.27 8.44
CA LEU A 90 -1.96 14.71 8.14
C LEU A 90 -0.94 15.78 7.78
N SER A 91 -1.33 16.83 7.06
CA SER A 91 -0.43 17.94 6.76
C SER A 91 -0.03 18.70 8.02
N LEU A 92 -0.96 18.93 8.94
CA LEU A 92 -0.68 19.53 10.25
C LEU A 92 0.17 18.61 11.13
N PHE A 93 -0.05 17.30 11.04
CA PHE A 93 0.74 16.31 11.77
C PHE A 93 2.19 16.27 11.28
N GLU A 94 2.43 16.27 9.97
CA GLU A 94 3.78 16.37 9.41
C GLU A 94 4.47 17.67 9.83
N ALA A 95 3.75 18.79 9.88
CA ALA A 95 4.28 20.07 10.38
C ALA A 95 4.64 19.98 11.88
N ALA A 96 3.79 19.38 12.71
CA ALA A 96 4.05 19.16 14.13
C ALA A 96 5.27 18.25 14.37
N VAL A 97 5.41 17.16 13.58
CA VAL A 97 6.57 16.26 13.65
C VAL A 97 7.84 16.98 13.19
N LYS A 98 7.80 17.77 12.12
CA LYS A 98 8.92 18.60 11.67
C LYS A 98 9.38 19.58 12.74
N ARG A 99 8.43 20.22 13.45
CA ARG A 99 8.70 21.09 14.59
C ARG A 99 9.35 20.32 15.75
N SER A 100 8.86 19.12 16.05
CA SER A 100 9.43 18.23 17.07
C SER A 100 10.85 17.78 16.71
N ALA A 101 11.07 17.38 15.46
CA ALA A 101 12.39 17.00 14.93
C ALA A 101 13.39 18.14 15.04
N ARG A 102 12.97 19.38 14.74
CA ARG A 102 13.78 20.58 14.88
C ARG A 102 14.25 20.80 16.32
N LEU A 103 13.40 20.57 17.31
CA LEU A 103 13.77 20.69 18.72
C LEU A 103 14.72 19.60 19.18
N LEU A 104 14.56 18.37 18.65
CA LEU A 104 15.41 17.23 18.99
C LEU A 104 16.81 17.33 18.38
N LEU A 105 16.92 17.82 17.13
CA LEU A 105 18.19 17.98 16.43
C LEU A 105 18.98 19.19 16.95
N TYR A 106 18.30 20.28 17.30
CA TYR A 106 18.90 21.54 17.67
C TYR A 106 18.38 22.05 19.03
N PRO A 107 18.69 21.38 20.14
CA PRO A 107 18.11 21.70 21.45
C PRO A 107 18.58 23.05 22.00
N VAL A 108 19.81 23.50 21.67
CA VAL A 108 20.40 24.71 22.21
C VAL A 108 21.01 25.55 21.09
N SER A 109 20.26 26.50 20.58
CA SER A 109 20.76 27.55 19.73
C SER A 109 20.22 28.90 20.25
N ALA A 110 20.89 29.46 21.25
CA ALA A 110 20.63 30.83 21.66
C ALA A 110 21.17 31.75 20.56
N GLY A 111 20.29 32.37 19.77
CA GLY A 111 20.63 33.54 18.96
C GLY A 111 20.94 33.32 17.47
N THR A 112 21.06 32.12 16.95
CA THR A 112 21.23 31.87 15.51
C THR A 112 19.96 31.23 14.91
N GLU A 113 19.63 31.58 13.67
CA GLU A 113 18.53 30.95 12.92
C GLU A 113 18.76 29.45 12.91
N ARG A 114 17.80 28.70 13.45
CA ARG A 114 17.88 27.25 13.48
C ARG A 114 17.76 26.75 12.04
N PRO A 115 18.67 25.87 11.58
CA PRO A 115 18.55 25.28 10.26
C PRO A 115 17.21 24.53 10.09
N GLU A 116 16.74 24.44 8.87
CA GLU A 116 15.51 23.70 8.59
C GLU A 116 15.68 22.22 8.93
N ALA A 117 14.71 21.68 9.64
CA ALA A 117 14.65 20.25 9.88
C ALA A 117 14.18 19.53 8.61
N PRO A 118 14.64 18.30 8.36
CA PRO A 118 14.17 17.50 7.25
C PRO A 118 12.66 17.21 7.36
N ASP A 119 12.00 17.10 6.22
CA ASP A 119 10.58 16.75 6.15
C ASP A 119 10.38 15.29 6.55
N CYS A 120 9.71 15.07 7.67
CA CYS A 120 9.40 13.76 8.20
C CYS A 120 8.01 13.30 7.70
N GLN A 121 7.94 12.09 7.20
CA GLN A 121 6.67 11.47 6.80
C GLN A 121 6.02 10.79 8.01
N VAL A 122 4.73 11.02 8.19
CA VAL A 122 3.92 10.31 9.17
C VAL A 122 3.23 9.13 8.48
N THR A 123 3.42 7.93 9.03
CA THR A 123 2.73 6.71 8.60
C THR A 123 1.76 6.27 9.68
N LEU A 124 0.55 5.91 9.27
CA LEU A 124 -0.50 5.50 10.19
C LEU A 124 -0.66 3.99 10.19
N ARG A 125 -0.74 3.42 11.39
CA ARG A 125 -1.14 2.03 11.61
C ARG A 125 -2.39 2.01 12.46
N SER A 126 -3.24 1.01 12.27
CA SER A 126 -4.44 0.82 13.06
C SER A 126 -4.76 -0.65 13.21
N SER A 127 -5.30 -1.03 14.36
CA SER A 127 -5.90 -2.35 14.58
C SER A 127 -7.41 -2.37 14.30
N ALA A 128 -7.98 -1.24 13.82
CA ALA A 128 -9.40 -1.14 13.49
C ALA A 128 -9.84 -2.20 12.48
N ASN A 129 -11.14 -2.49 12.42
CA ASN A 129 -11.72 -3.48 11.53
C ASN A 129 -11.35 -3.21 10.07
N LEU A 130 -11.06 -4.29 9.36
CA LEU A 130 -10.79 -4.27 7.93
C LEU A 130 -12.10 -4.04 7.16
N MET A 131 -12.03 -3.20 6.13
CA MET A 131 -13.16 -2.95 5.24
C MET A 131 -12.93 -3.70 3.92
N ALA A 132 -13.92 -4.45 3.45
CA ALA A 132 -13.82 -5.11 2.16
C ALA A 132 -13.85 -4.08 1.02
N MET A 133 -13.16 -4.38 -0.10
CA MET A 133 -13.20 -3.49 -1.28
C MET A 133 -14.61 -3.28 -1.82
N ARG A 134 -15.52 -4.21 -1.54
CA ARG A 134 -16.92 -4.18 -1.99
C ARG A 134 -17.78 -3.21 -1.20
N ASP A 135 -17.41 -2.97 0.06
CA ASP A 135 -18.13 -2.08 0.97
C ASP A 135 -17.70 -0.63 0.85
N LEU A 136 -16.80 -0.32 -0.10
CA LEU A 136 -16.39 1.04 -0.39
C LEU A 136 -17.46 1.76 -1.22
N HIS A 137 -18.20 2.62 -0.56
CA HIS A 137 -19.23 3.46 -1.17
C HIS A 137 -18.77 4.91 -1.30
N ALA A 138 -19.58 5.72 -2.00
CA ALA A 138 -19.33 7.15 -2.19
C ALA A 138 -19.20 7.92 -0.86
N GLU A 139 -19.85 7.47 0.20
CA GLU A 139 -19.78 8.06 1.54
C GLU A 139 -18.38 7.97 2.18
N ASN A 140 -17.57 7.02 1.72
CA ASN A 140 -16.20 6.82 2.21
C ASN A 140 -15.16 7.71 1.51
N ILE A 141 -15.58 8.49 0.50
CA ILE A 141 -14.68 9.40 -0.21
C ILE A 141 -14.13 10.45 0.76
N SER A 142 -12.83 10.69 0.66
CA SER A 142 -12.04 11.57 1.54
C SER A 142 -11.89 11.08 2.98
N ARG A 143 -12.34 9.88 3.32
CA ARG A 143 -12.17 9.28 4.65
C ARG A 143 -10.99 8.32 4.69
N LEU A 144 -10.49 8.09 5.90
CA LEU A 144 -9.45 7.09 6.16
C LEU A 144 -10.09 5.69 6.18
N VAL A 145 -9.60 4.79 5.32
CA VAL A 145 -10.06 3.41 5.21
C VAL A 145 -8.90 2.43 5.33
N ARG A 146 -9.18 1.21 5.74
CA ARG A 146 -8.21 0.13 5.90
C ARG A 146 -8.66 -1.09 5.11
N ILE A 147 -7.88 -1.46 4.08
CA ILE A 147 -8.28 -2.46 3.09
C ILE A 147 -7.21 -3.55 3.02
N PRO A 148 -7.60 -4.83 3.18
CA PRO A 148 -6.72 -5.95 2.93
C PRO A 148 -6.74 -6.34 1.44
N GLY A 149 -5.65 -6.92 0.97
CA GLY A 149 -5.60 -7.47 -0.38
C GLY A 149 -4.23 -7.99 -0.77
N ILE A 150 -4.16 -8.55 -1.97
CA ILE A 150 -2.96 -9.09 -2.57
C ILE A 150 -2.43 -8.11 -3.62
N VAL A 151 -1.14 -7.87 -3.61
CA VAL A 151 -0.48 -7.02 -4.61
C VAL A 151 -0.29 -7.81 -5.90
N ILE A 152 -0.91 -7.36 -6.99
CA ILE A 152 -0.73 -7.97 -8.31
C ILE A 152 0.52 -7.43 -8.97
N SER A 153 0.64 -6.10 -9.02
CA SER A 153 1.73 -5.44 -9.71
C SER A 153 2.14 -4.16 -9.01
N THR A 154 3.41 -3.81 -9.16
CA THR A 154 3.99 -2.57 -8.68
C THR A 154 4.67 -1.86 -9.83
N SER A 155 4.43 -0.56 -10.00
CA SER A 155 5.18 0.22 -10.98
C SER A 155 6.62 0.46 -10.51
N VAL A 156 7.48 0.86 -11.45
CA VAL A 156 8.80 1.40 -11.08
C VAL A 156 8.59 2.71 -10.29
N PRO A 157 9.38 2.97 -9.24
CA PRO A 157 9.33 4.25 -8.55
C PRO A 157 9.61 5.40 -9.52
N SER A 158 8.75 6.40 -9.55
CA SER A 158 8.85 7.60 -10.36
C SER A 158 8.92 8.83 -9.48
N SER A 159 9.49 9.92 -9.99
CA SER A 159 9.59 11.17 -9.25
C SER A 159 8.37 12.05 -9.53
N ARG A 160 7.64 12.41 -8.49
CA ARG A 160 6.49 13.32 -8.54
C ARG A 160 6.85 14.67 -7.94
N VAL A 161 6.39 15.74 -8.57
CA VAL A 161 6.57 17.11 -8.07
C VAL A 161 5.60 17.37 -6.94
N THR A 162 6.10 17.92 -5.83
CA THR A 162 5.30 18.43 -4.71
C THR A 162 5.20 19.95 -4.72
N HIS A 163 6.30 20.63 -5.00
CA HIS A 163 6.35 22.08 -5.13
C HIS A 163 6.81 22.42 -6.54
N LEU A 164 5.91 22.99 -7.30
CA LEU A 164 6.15 23.41 -8.67
C LEU A 164 6.52 24.90 -8.69
N HIS A 165 7.74 25.20 -9.09
CA HIS A 165 8.19 26.58 -9.27
C HIS A 165 8.00 27.00 -10.72
N LEU A 166 7.20 28.04 -10.93
CA LEU A 166 6.87 28.61 -12.22
C LEU A 166 7.49 30.00 -12.33
N MET A 167 8.03 30.31 -13.50
CA MET A 167 8.51 31.66 -13.80
C MET A 167 7.72 32.22 -15.00
N CYS A 168 7.22 33.43 -14.86
CA CYS A 168 6.60 34.15 -15.96
C CYS A 168 7.68 34.60 -16.97
N ARG A 169 7.46 34.37 -18.26
CA ARG A 169 8.39 34.76 -19.33
C ARG A 169 8.50 36.29 -19.48
N ASP A 170 7.38 36.98 -19.24
CA ASP A 170 7.28 38.42 -19.49
C ASP A 170 7.79 39.25 -18.31
N CYS A 171 7.28 39.00 -17.11
CA CYS A 171 7.65 39.77 -15.90
C CYS A 171 8.68 39.09 -15.00
N ARG A 172 9.13 37.87 -15.32
CA ARG A 172 10.06 37.04 -14.53
C ARG A 172 9.64 36.78 -13.09
N ALA A 173 8.40 37.07 -12.74
CA ALA A 173 7.88 36.73 -11.42
C ALA A 173 7.85 35.22 -11.20
N VAL A 174 8.28 34.77 -10.03
CA VAL A 174 8.27 33.34 -9.66
C VAL A 174 7.03 33.07 -8.80
N LYS A 175 6.28 32.03 -9.17
CA LYS A 175 5.12 31.54 -8.42
C LYS A 175 5.35 30.09 -8.06
N THR A 176 5.12 29.74 -6.78
CA THR A 176 5.19 28.35 -6.30
C THR A 176 3.78 27.80 -6.17
N ILE A 177 3.53 26.64 -6.75
CA ILE A 177 2.26 25.92 -6.65
C ILE A 177 2.51 24.62 -5.92
N LEU A 178 1.70 24.35 -4.91
CA LEU A 178 1.66 23.06 -4.22
C LEU A 178 0.84 22.08 -5.06
N VAL A 179 1.44 20.93 -5.36
CA VAL A 179 0.77 19.86 -6.09
C VAL A 179 0.23 18.85 -5.08
N SER A 180 -1.06 18.56 -5.18
CA SER A 180 -1.71 17.58 -4.31
C SER A 180 -1.14 16.19 -4.53
N SER A 181 -1.03 15.41 -3.46
CA SER A 181 -0.59 14.02 -3.52
C SER A 181 -1.66 13.12 -4.16
N GLY A 182 -1.24 11.98 -4.72
CA GLY A 182 -2.12 11.04 -5.43
C GLY A 182 -2.07 11.22 -6.95
N PHE A 183 -3.09 10.72 -7.64
CA PHE A 183 -3.22 10.82 -9.11
C PHE A 183 -3.81 12.15 -9.59
N GLY A 184 -4.06 13.11 -8.68
CA GLY A 184 -4.46 14.46 -9.03
C GLY A 184 -3.35 15.16 -9.78
N GLY A 185 -3.60 15.54 -11.02
CA GLY A 185 -2.69 16.39 -11.78
C GLY A 185 -2.70 17.84 -11.25
N PHE A 186 -1.85 18.68 -11.80
CA PHE A 186 -1.88 20.12 -11.58
C PHE A 186 -2.35 20.84 -12.84
N VAL A 187 -2.99 21.98 -12.65
CA VAL A 187 -3.39 22.84 -13.76
C VAL A 187 -2.49 24.06 -13.73
N LEU A 188 -1.80 24.32 -14.87
CA LEU A 188 -1.01 25.53 -15.01
C LEU A 188 -1.94 26.74 -15.06
N PRO A 189 -1.70 27.80 -14.29
CA PRO A 189 -2.48 29.02 -14.37
C PRO A 189 -2.23 29.68 -15.73
N ARG A 190 -3.31 30.13 -16.38
CA ARG A 190 -3.24 30.74 -17.71
C ARG A 190 -2.88 32.23 -17.68
N GLN A 191 -3.02 32.86 -16.52
CA GLN A 191 -2.78 34.30 -16.33
C GLN A 191 -1.75 34.53 -15.23
N CYS A 192 -0.97 35.59 -15.38
CA CYS A 192 0.00 36.02 -14.38
C CYS A 192 -0.65 37.01 -13.41
N ASP A 193 -0.77 36.60 -12.12
CA ASP A 193 -1.38 37.40 -11.05
C ASP A 193 -0.32 38.19 -10.25
N ALA A 194 0.95 38.24 -10.70
CA ALA A 194 2.01 38.93 -9.98
C ALA A 194 1.72 40.46 -9.94
N PRO A 195 1.97 41.13 -8.80
CA PRO A 195 1.88 42.58 -8.72
C PRO A 195 2.88 43.20 -9.70
N LYS A 196 2.41 44.05 -10.59
CA LYS A 196 3.22 44.65 -11.65
C LYS A 196 3.69 46.02 -11.22
N VAL A 197 4.94 46.31 -11.49
CA VAL A 197 5.51 47.66 -11.25
C VAL A 197 4.84 48.70 -12.16
N ASP A 198 4.52 48.30 -13.41
CA ASP A 198 3.80 49.12 -14.37
C ASP A 198 2.43 48.49 -14.72
N PRO A 199 1.31 49.19 -14.49
CA PRO A 199 -0.04 48.67 -14.79
C PRO A 199 -0.30 48.46 -16.28
N SER A 200 0.51 49.04 -17.18
CA SER A 200 0.42 48.90 -18.64
C SER A 200 1.02 47.60 -19.18
N LEU A 201 1.89 46.92 -18.44
CA LEU A 201 2.49 45.65 -18.83
C LEU A 201 1.49 44.50 -18.68
N LYS A 202 0.88 44.09 -19.77
CA LYS A 202 0.04 42.88 -19.83
C LYS A 202 0.92 41.70 -20.18
N CYS A 203 0.96 40.66 -19.33
CA CYS A 203 1.62 39.40 -19.66
C CYS A 203 0.78 38.65 -20.70
N SER A 204 1.45 37.88 -21.56
CA SER A 204 0.82 37.00 -22.55
C SER A 204 -0.07 35.93 -21.88
N VAL A 205 -0.92 35.28 -22.68
CA VAL A 205 -1.68 34.12 -22.25
C VAL A 205 -0.72 32.93 -22.17
N ASP A 206 -0.84 32.16 -21.06
CA ASP A 206 0.05 31.02 -20.74
C ASP A 206 1.55 31.39 -20.64
N PRO A 207 1.91 32.40 -19.81
CA PRO A 207 3.26 32.94 -19.76
C PRO A 207 4.24 32.10 -18.91
N PHE A 208 3.78 31.04 -18.25
CA PHE A 208 4.57 30.32 -17.26
C PHE A 208 5.47 29.25 -17.84
N VAL A 209 6.70 29.21 -17.38
CA VAL A 209 7.69 28.16 -17.63
C VAL A 209 8.05 27.47 -16.32
N ILE A 210 8.18 26.17 -16.37
CA ILE A 210 8.57 25.36 -15.21
C ILE A 210 10.07 25.46 -14.99
N LEU A 211 10.48 25.83 -13.77
CA LEU A 211 11.87 25.83 -13.34
C LEU A 211 12.21 24.48 -12.70
N HIS A 212 12.61 23.50 -13.48
CA HIS A 212 12.88 22.13 -13.01
C HIS A 212 13.91 22.09 -11.88
N GLU A 213 14.93 22.94 -11.92
CA GLU A 213 16.01 22.99 -10.93
C GLU A 213 15.55 23.40 -9.52
N ARG A 214 14.45 24.13 -9.43
CA ARG A 214 13.90 24.61 -8.15
C ARG A 214 12.71 23.79 -7.67
N CYS A 215 12.17 22.92 -8.50
CA CYS A 215 11.05 22.05 -8.12
C CYS A 215 11.50 21.03 -7.09
N LEU A 216 10.61 20.75 -6.11
CA LEU A 216 10.83 19.67 -5.17
C LEU A 216 10.11 18.41 -5.63
N PHE A 217 10.86 17.32 -5.67
CA PHE A 217 10.38 16.02 -6.11
C PHE A 217 10.33 15.05 -4.94
N VAL A 218 9.40 14.11 -4.99
CA VAL A 218 9.31 12.97 -4.08
C VAL A 218 9.10 11.71 -4.87
N ASP A 219 9.59 10.61 -4.34
CA ASP A 219 9.35 9.31 -4.96
C ASP A 219 7.87 8.93 -4.84
N ALA A 220 7.31 8.43 -5.92
CA ALA A 220 5.93 7.98 -6.02
C ALA A 220 5.88 6.66 -6.76
N GLN A 221 5.03 5.76 -6.30
CA GLN A 221 4.84 4.44 -6.89
C GLN A 221 3.35 4.11 -6.96
N THR A 222 2.95 3.44 -8.02
CA THR A 222 1.60 2.92 -8.18
C THR A 222 1.60 1.42 -7.91
N ILE A 223 0.68 0.97 -7.07
CA ILE A 223 0.50 -0.44 -6.75
C ILE A 223 -0.91 -0.84 -7.14
N LYS A 224 -1.08 -1.99 -7.77
CA LYS A 224 -2.38 -2.57 -8.10
C LYS A 224 -2.70 -3.64 -7.07
N LEU A 225 -3.72 -3.38 -6.26
CA LEU A 225 -4.21 -4.27 -5.22
C LEU A 225 -5.42 -5.05 -5.72
N GLN A 226 -5.47 -6.34 -5.44
CA GLN A 226 -6.60 -7.23 -5.68
C GLN A 226 -7.21 -7.66 -4.37
N GLU A 227 -8.51 -7.88 -4.39
CA GLU A 227 -9.26 -8.46 -3.29
C GLU A 227 -8.73 -9.85 -2.93
N ALA A 228 -8.60 -10.13 -1.63
CA ALA A 228 -8.13 -11.44 -1.17
C ALA A 228 -9.15 -12.54 -1.55
N PRO A 229 -8.68 -13.72 -1.99
CA PRO A 229 -9.55 -14.81 -2.45
C PRO A 229 -10.62 -15.22 -1.43
N ASP A 230 -10.26 -15.16 -0.15
CA ASP A 230 -11.16 -15.53 0.97
C ASP A 230 -12.34 -14.56 1.13
N MET A 231 -12.22 -13.35 0.61
CA MET A 231 -13.26 -12.32 0.69
C MET A 231 -14.13 -12.25 -0.57
N VAL A 232 -13.79 -13.00 -1.61
CA VAL A 232 -14.53 -13.02 -2.89
C VAL A 232 -15.72 -13.97 -2.78
N PRO A 233 -16.97 -13.51 -2.99
CA PRO A 233 -18.13 -14.39 -3.06
C PRO A 233 -18.03 -15.40 -4.20
N VAL A 234 -18.58 -16.58 -3.99
CA VAL A 234 -18.56 -17.66 -4.99
C VAL A 234 -19.25 -17.21 -6.28
N GLY A 235 -18.55 -17.34 -7.41
CA GLY A 235 -19.09 -16.99 -8.74
C GLY A 235 -18.83 -15.55 -9.19
N GLU A 236 -18.19 -14.72 -8.38
CA GLU A 236 -17.81 -13.35 -8.77
C GLU A 236 -16.31 -13.22 -9.07
N LEU A 237 -15.97 -12.23 -9.88
CA LEU A 237 -14.58 -11.90 -10.17
C LEU A 237 -14.01 -10.98 -9.06
N PRO A 238 -12.74 -11.14 -8.68
CA PRO A 238 -12.09 -10.28 -7.70
C PRO A 238 -11.99 -8.84 -8.21
N ARG A 239 -12.23 -7.88 -7.34
CA ARG A 239 -12.09 -6.45 -7.65
C ARG A 239 -10.64 -6.00 -7.52
N HIS A 240 -10.30 -4.96 -8.27
CA HIS A 240 -8.97 -4.34 -8.22
C HIS A 240 -9.07 -2.87 -7.82
N MET A 241 -8.05 -2.39 -7.12
CA MET A 241 -7.92 -0.99 -6.74
C MET A 241 -6.49 -0.50 -7.00
N LEU A 242 -6.36 0.74 -7.46
CA LEU A 242 -5.08 1.40 -7.59
C LEU A 242 -4.70 2.07 -6.26
N LEU A 243 -3.48 1.85 -5.84
CA LEU A 243 -2.87 2.49 -4.67
C LEU A 243 -1.83 3.50 -5.15
N SER A 244 -1.86 4.70 -4.60
CA SER A 244 -0.79 5.69 -4.76
C SER A 244 0.04 5.72 -3.49
N VAL A 245 1.31 5.42 -3.62
CA VAL A 245 2.27 5.32 -2.51
C VAL A 245 3.36 6.36 -2.72
N ASP A 246 3.72 7.07 -1.65
CA ASP A 246 4.65 8.18 -1.72
C ASP A 246 5.82 8.03 -0.74
N ARG A 247 6.97 8.63 -1.08
CA ARG A 247 8.15 8.80 -0.23
C ARG A 247 8.66 7.46 0.35
N ALA A 248 8.80 7.35 1.65
CA ALA A 248 9.38 6.19 2.34
C ALA A 248 8.56 4.88 2.25
N LEU A 249 7.34 4.94 1.76
CA LEU A 249 6.52 3.76 1.53
C LEU A 249 6.80 3.10 0.17
N CYS A 250 7.50 3.79 -0.75
CA CYS A 250 7.88 3.25 -2.05
C CYS A 250 8.87 2.08 -1.90
N GLY A 251 8.72 1.06 -2.75
CA GLY A 251 9.63 -0.09 -2.79
C GLY A 251 9.53 -1.06 -1.60
N ARG A 252 8.60 -0.88 -0.67
CA ARG A 252 8.42 -1.78 0.48
C ARG A 252 7.66 -3.06 0.15
N VAL A 253 6.93 -3.07 -0.92
CA VAL A 253 6.00 -4.14 -1.26
C VAL A 253 6.40 -4.80 -2.56
N VAL A 254 6.32 -6.13 -2.58
CA VAL A 254 6.64 -6.97 -3.73
C VAL A 254 5.33 -7.54 -4.30
N PRO A 255 5.20 -7.74 -5.62
CA PRO A 255 4.07 -8.47 -6.19
C PRO A 255 3.90 -9.84 -5.54
N GLY A 256 2.66 -10.24 -5.27
CA GLY A 256 2.32 -11.46 -4.55
C GLY A 256 2.20 -11.32 -3.04
N ALA A 257 2.64 -10.21 -2.45
CA ALA A 257 2.51 -10.01 -1.00
C ALA A 257 1.08 -9.69 -0.59
N ASN A 258 0.64 -10.27 0.53
CA ASN A 258 -0.57 -9.86 1.21
C ASN A 258 -0.28 -8.61 2.02
N ILE A 259 -1.07 -7.57 1.80
CA ILE A 259 -0.91 -6.30 2.49
C ILE A 259 -2.23 -5.80 3.06
N ILE A 260 -2.11 -5.04 4.12
CA ILE A 260 -3.19 -4.22 4.63
C ILE A 260 -2.80 -2.76 4.37
N ALA A 261 -3.53 -2.12 3.49
CA ALA A 261 -3.31 -0.73 3.11
C ALA A 261 -4.24 0.18 3.91
N THR A 262 -3.67 1.06 4.71
CA THR A 262 -4.38 2.15 5.38
C THR A 262 -4.19 3.41 4.55
N GLY A 263 -5.28 4.03 4.13
CA GLY A 263 -5.16 5.20 3.25
C GLY A 263 -6.43 6.01 3.13
N ILE A 264 -6.33 7.10 2.39
CA ILE A 264 -7.42 8.01 2.09
C ILE A 264 -8.08 7.56 0.78
N PHE A 265 -9.36 7.23 0.84
CA PHE A 265 -10.13 6.87 -0.35
C PHE A 265 -10.42 8.11 -1.17
N SER A 266 -9.91 8.17 -2.38
CA SER A 266 -10.00 9.34 -3.27
C SER A 266 -10.41 8.93 -4.68
N THR A 267 -10.75 9.91 -5.50
CA THR A 267 -11.15 9.69 -6.90
C THR A 267 -10.33 10.58 -7.84
N PHE A 268 -9.98 10.05 -9.00
CA PHE A 268 -9.33 10.82 -10.05
C PHE A 268 -10.07 10.69 -11.39
N SER A 269 -9.94 11.71 -12.23
CA SER A 269 -10.48 11.67 -13.58
C SER A 269 -9.42 11.15 -14.52
N SER A 270 -9.62 9.99 -15.13
CA SER A 270 -8.78 9.50 -16.22
C SER A 270 -9.21 10.19 -17.52
N SER A 271 -8.70 11.38 -17.80
CA SER A 271 -8.90 12.01 -19.11
C SER A 271 -8.04 11.32 -20.16
N ARG A 272 -8.58 10.30 -20.78
CA ARG A 272 -8.06 9.80 -22.06
C ARG A 272 -8.49 10.77 -23.16
N GLY A 273 -7.58 11.61 -23.59
CA GLY A 273 -7.70 12.39 -24.83
C GLY A 273 -8.54 13.67 -24.73
N GLY A 274 -7.87 14.79 -24.77
CA GLY A 274 -8.22 16.11 -25.28
C GLY A 274 -9.70 16.45 -25.52
N SER A 275 -10.52 16.49 -24.50
CA SER A 275 -11.88 16.99 -24.67
C SER A 275 -12.31 17.64 -23.37
N THR A 276 -12.52 18.94 -23.46
CA THR A 276 -13.28 19.83 -22.56
C THR A 276 -13.19 19.57 -21.06
N PRO A 277 -12.75 20.57 -20.29
CA PRO A 277 -12.59 20.47 -18.82
C PRO A 277 -13.88 20.20 -18.05
N ASN A 278 -15.02 20.05 -18.72
CA ASN A 278 -16.35 19.92 -18.12
C ASN A 278 -17.00 18.52 -18.27
N ALA A 279 -16.33 17.53 -18.84
CA ALA A 279 -16.88 16.19 -18.92
C ALA A 279 -16.68 15.45 -17.56
N VAL A 280 -17.53 15.76 -16.61
CA VAL A 280 -17.50 15.19 -15.25
C VAL A 280 -18.53 14.08 -15.15
N ALA A 281 -18.31 12.91 -15.67
CA ALA A 281 -19.30 11.90 -15.37
C ALA A 281 -18.76 10.78 -14.48
N LEU A 282 -17.65 10.15 -14.82
CA LEU A 282 -17.16 9.01 -14.07
C LEU A 282 -15.73 9.26 -13.60
N ARG A 283 -15.53 9.09 -12.29
CA ARG A 283 -14.21 9.15 -11.67
C ARG A 283 -13.79 7.78 -11.20
N THR A 284 -12.56 7.44 -11.45
CA THR A 284 -11.98 6.17 -11.00
C THR A 284 -11.56 6.31 -9.53
N PRO A 285 -12.03 5.43 -8.65
CA PRO A 285 -11.60 5.42 -7.26
C PRO A 285 -10.16 4.90 -7.14
N TYR A 286 -9.43 5.43 -6.19
CA TYR A 286 -8.10 4.96 -5.81
C TYR A 286 -7.86 5.22 -4.33
N LEU A 287 -6.87 4.55 -3.76
CA LEU A 287 -6.46 4.76 -2.39
C LEU A 287 -5.11 5.49 -2.35
N ARG A 288 -5.07 6.65 -1.69
CA ARG A 288 -3.83 7.31 -1.31
C ARG A 288 -3.33 6.70 -0.01
N VAL A 289 -2.27 5.93 -0.09
CA VAL A 289 -1.76 5.16 1.03
C VAL A 289 -1.02 6.07 2.02
N VAL A 290 -1.34 5.92 3.29
CA VAL A 290 -0.68 6.59 4.41
C VAL A 290 0.06 5.58 5.29
N GLY A 291 -0.37 4.32 5.29
CA GLY A 291 0.27 3.23 6.02
C GLY A 291 0.18 1.93 5.26
N LEU A 292 1.24 1.14 5.29
CA LEU A 292 1.31 -0.20 4.73
C LEU A 292 1.75 -1.17 5.81
N GLU A 293 0.93 -2.18 6.01
CA GLU A 293 1.25 -3.33 6.84
C GLU A 293 1.36 -4.53 5.90
N VAL A 294 2.53 -5.14 5.86
CA VAL A 294 2.71 -6.39 5.11
C VAL A 294 2.30 -7.50 6.05
N ASP A 295 1.32 -8.29 5.65
CA ASP A 295 0.89 -9.43 6.45
C ASP A 295 2.01 -10.48 6.43
N ALA A 296 2.51 -10.80 7.62
CA ALA A 296 3.68 -11.66 7.80
C ALA A 296 3.44 -13.12 7.38
N GLY A 297 2.20 -13.48 7.08
CA GLY A 297 1.82 -14.75 6.49
C GLY A 297 2.12 -14.88 4.99
N GLY A 298 2.45 -13.77 4.31
CA GLY A 298 2.70 -13.72 2.86
C GLY A 298 4.18 -13.73 2.51
N VAL A 299 4.48 -14.46 1.53
CA VAL A 299 5.57 -14.73 0.57
C VAL A 299 6.96 -14.13 0.80
N SER A 300 7.10 -13.04 1.49
CA SER A 300 8.41 -12.43 1.73
C SER A 300 8.89 -12.71 3.14
N GLY A 301 9.21 -13.97 3.42
CA GLY A 301 9.78 -14.49 4.68
C GLY A 301 11.06 -13.80 5.17
N ARG A 302 11.22 -12.51 4.93
CA ARG A 302 12.23 -11.66 5.55
C ARG A 302 11.62 -10.91 6.74
N GLY A 303 11.43 -11.64 7.84
CA GLY A 303 11.64 -11.06 9.14
C GLY A 303 10.49 -10.41 9.87
N VAL A 304 9.21 -10.74 9.60
CA VAL A 304 8.21 -10.54 10.66
C VAL A 304 7.80 -11.93 11.15
N SER A 305 8.52 -12.42 12.12
CA SER A 305 8.13 -13.62 12.85
C SER A 305 6.73 -13.37 13.44
N ARG A 306 5.79 -14.23 13.08
CA ARG A 306 4.52 -14.30 13.80
C ARG A 306 4.86 -14.44 15.28
N VAL A 307 4.48 -13.47 16.06
CA VAL A 307 4.68 -13.51 17.51
C VAL A 307 3.68 -14.51 18.05
N PHE A 308 4.17 -15.67 18.42
CA PHE A 308 3.34 -16.68 19.07
C PHE A 308 3.06 -16.27 20.52
N THR A 309 1.93 -16.66 21.05
CA THR A 309 1.63 -16.49 22.46
C THR A 309 2.46 -17.47 23.29
N ALA A 310 2.75 -17.14 24.54
CA ALA A 310 3.51 -18.02 25.41
C ALA A 310 2.88 -19.42 25.56
N GLU A 311 1.55 -19.50 25.52
CA GLU A 311 0.78 -20.75 25.55
C GLU A 311 1.00 -21.60 24.31
N GLU A 312 1.03 -20.96 23.11
CA GLU A 312 1.32 -21.63 21.85
C GLU A 312 2.76 -22.14 21.79
N GLU A 313 3.74 -21.37 22.29
CA GLU A 313 5.13 -21.80 22.38
C GLU A 313 5.32 -23.01 23.29
N GLU A 314 4.63 -23.04 24.43
CA GLU A 314 4.65 -24.20 25.32
C GLU A 314 3.99 -25.42 24.65
N GLU A 315 2.92 -25.25 23.89
CA GLU A 315 2.28 -26.32 23.16
C GLU A 315 3.18 -26.89 22.08
N PHE A 316 3.85 -26.05 21.29
CA PHE A 316 4.84 -26.46 20.29
C PHE A 316 6.02 -27.20 20.95
N GLY A 317 6.49 -26.72 22.11
CA GLY A 317 7.52 -27.39 22.89
C GLY A 317 7.11 -28.78 23.38
N ARG A 318 5.84 -28.99 23.73
CA ARG A 318 5.28 -30.30 24.11
C ARG A 318 5.16 -31.21 22.89
N MET A 319 4.66 -30.69 21.78
CA MET A 319 4.52 -31.46 20.53
C MET A 319 5.88 -31.92 20.01
N SER A 320 6.92 -31.08 20.02
CA SER A 320 8.25 -31.42 19.50
C SER A 320 8.92 -32.56 20.25
N LYS A 321 8.55 -32.81 21.52
CA LYS A 321 9.10 -33.90 22.36
C LYS A 321 8.37 -35.23 22.15
N SER A 322 7.27 -35.26 21.40
CA SER A 322 6.53 -36.51 21.18
C SER A 322 7.24 -37.40 20.16
N PRO A 323 7.48 -38.69 20.46
CA PRO A 323 8.20 -39.62 19.58
C PRO A 323 7.45 -39.87 18.26
N ASP A 324 6.11 -39.81 18.28
CA ASP A 324 5.23 -40.12 17.15
C ASP A 324 4.79 -38.89 16.35
N LEU A 325 5.55 -37.79 16.44
CA LEU A 325 5.19 -36.52 15.81
C LEU A 325 4.93 -36.65 14.32
N TYR A 326 5.82 -37.34 13.59
CA TYR A 326 5.73 -37.51 12.16
C TYR A 326 4.47 -38.30 11.73
N GLU A 327 4.14 -39.35 12.48
CA GLU A 327 2.94 -40.15 12.21
C GLU A 327 1.66 -39.39 12.49
N LYS A 328 1.63 -38.60 13.56
CA LYS A 328 0.51 -37.74 13.90
C LYS A 328 0.29 -36.67 12.83
N PHE A 329 1.35 -36.00 12.35
CA PHE A 329 1.25 -35.05 11.26
C PHE A 329 0.74 -35.70 9.98
N SER A 330 1.32 -36.82 9.59
CA SER A 330 0.88 -37.53 8.38
C SER A 330 -0.56 -38.00 8.44
N ALA A 331 -1.02 -38.45 9.60
CA ALA A 331 -2.41 -38.84 9.83
C ALA A 331 -3.38 -37.63 9.80
N SER A 332 -2.92 -36.43 10.17
CA SER A 332 -3.71 -35.21 10.16
C SER A 332 -3.90 -34.67 8.73
N ILE A 333 -3.11 -35.10 7.75
CA ILE A 333 -3.29 -34.69 6.37
C ILE A 333 -4.48 -35.44 5.76
N ALA A 334 -5.44 -34.66 5.23
CA ALA A 334 -6.66 -35.15 4.60
C ALA A 334 -7.33 -36.28 5.40
N PRO A 335 -7.88 -36.00 6.60
CA PRO A 335 -8.46 -37.05 7.45
C PRO A 335 -9.64 -37.74 6.79
N SER A 336 -10.32 -37.08 5.86
CA SER A 336 -11.43 -37.64 5.08
C SER A 336 -11.03 -38.75 4.12
N ILE A 337 -9.71 -38.86 3.80
CA ILE A 337 -9.18 -39.87 2.87
C ILE A 337 -8.54 -40.96 3.71
N PHE A 338 -9.09 -42.18 3.62
CA PHE A 338 -8.56 -43.34 4.28
C PHE A 338 -7.44 -44.00 3.46
N GLY A 339 -6.41 -44.47 4.14
CA GLY A 339 -5.25 -45.12 3.49
C GLY A 339 -4.23 -44.10 2.93
N SER A 340 -3.43 -44.57 1.98
CA SER A 340 -2.39 -43.78 1.27
C SER A 340 -1.38 -43.05 2.21
N ASN A 341 -0.95 -43.73 3.28
CA ASN A 341 -0.07 -43.18 4.30
C ASN A 341 1.24 -42.65 3.71
N ASP A 342 1.80 -43.30 2.71
CA ASP A 342 3.07 -42.87 2.10
C ASP A 342 2.91 -41.56 1.33
N ILE A 343 1.78 -41.37 0.66
CA ILE A 343 1.47 -40.12 -0.02
C ILE A 343 1.28 -38.98 1.00
N LYS A 344 0.58 -39.25 2.10
CA LYS A 344 0.40 -38.29 3.19
C LYS A 344 1.75 -37.91 3.82
N LYS A 345 2.65 -38.87 4.03
CA LYS A 345 4.01 -38.62 4.49
C LYS A 345 4.81 -37.77 3.51
N ALA A 346 4.69 -38.03 2.20
CA ALA A 346 5.36 -37.23 1.17
C ALA A 346 4.86 -35.77 1.16
N ILE A 347 3.54 -35.56 1.30
CA ILE A 347 2.95 -34.21 1.39
C ILE A 347 3.41 -33.50 2.67
N THR A 348 3.53 -34.22 3.78
CA THR A 348 4.12 -33.65 5.01
C THR A 348 5.51 -33.13 4.77
N CYS A 349 6.39 -33.96 4.15
CA CYS A 349 7.75 -33.55 3.82
C CYS A 349 7.79 -32.35 2.86
N LEU A 350 6.87 -32.28 1.89
CA LEU A 350 6.75 -31.14 0.97
C LEU A 350 6.41 -29.85 1.73
N LEU A 351 5.45 -29.88 2.65
CA LEU A 351 5.02 -28.72 3.42
C LEU A 351 6.13 -28.16 4.32
N PHE A 352 6.95 -29.02 4.92
CA PHE A 352 8.08 -28.60 5.75
C PHE A 352 9.31 -28.22 4.92
N GLY A 353 9.46 -28.79 3.73
CA GLY A 353 10.63 -28.59 2.89
C GLY A 353 11.92 -29.18 3.48
N GLY A 354 13.02 -28.99 2.79
CA GLY A 354 14.37 -29.38 3.23
C GLY A 354 15.23 -28.18 3.60
N SER A 355 16.39 -28.44 4.23
CA SER A 355 17.32 -27.39 4.59
C SER A 355 18.10 -26.87 3.37
N LYS A 356 18.05 -25.57 3.12
CA LYS A 356 18.88 -24.91 2.11
C LYS A 356 20.34 -24.84 2.63
N ARG A 357 21.32 -25.25 1.83
CA ARG A 357 22.72 -25.14 2.17
C ARG A 357 23.46 -24.28 1.16
N VAL A 358 24.30 -23.41 1.65
CA VAL A 358 25.26 -22.66 0.84
C VAL A 358 26.63 -23.27 1.09
N LEU A 359 27.24 -23.81 0.04
CA LEU A 359 28.59 -24.36 0.09
C LEU A 359 29.62 -23.21 0.16
N PRO A 360 30.86 -23.48 0.65
CA PRO A 360 31.93 -22.48 0.68
C PRO A 360 32.24 -21.88 -0.69
N ASP A 361 32.01 -22.65 -1.75
CA ASP A 361 32.21 -22.25 -3.16
C ASP A 361 31.12 -21.34 -3.69
N GLY A 362 30.16 -20.91 -2.84
CA GLY A 362 29.04 -20.08 -3.23
C GLY A 362 27.88 -20.81 -3.93
N MET A 363 27.99 -22.10 -4.19
CA MET A 363 26.90 -22.91 -4.74
C MET A 363 25.76 -23.05 -3.70
N ARG A 364 24.52 -22.84 -4.14
CA ARG A 364 23.33 -23.02 -3.31
C ARG A 364 22.67 -24.36 -3.62
N LEU A 365 22.60 -25.22 -2.62
CA LEU A 365 21.80 -26.45 -2.70
C LEU A 365 20.36 -26.14 -2.34
N ARG A 366 19.44 -26.51 -3.24
CA ARG A 366 18.01 -26.35 -3.01
C ARG A 366 17.53 -27.28 -1.90
N GLY A 367 16.64 -26.75 -1.05
CA GLY A 367 15.90 -27.54 -0.05
C GLY A 367 14.42 -27.76 -0.46
N ASP A 368 14.04 -27.37 -1.66
CA ASP A 368 12.65 -27.43 -2.10
C ASP A 368 12.31 -28.85 -2.56
N ILE A 369 11.21 -29.43 -2.02
CA ILE A 369 10.77 -30.79 -2.32
C ILE A 369 9.61 -30.69 -3.30
N ASN A 370 9.73 -31.37 -4.45
CA ASN A 370 8.68 -31.46 -5.45
C ASN A 370 8.09 -32.86 -5.43
N VAL A 371 6.76 -32.97 -5.45
CA VAL A 371 6.02 -34.25 -5.43
C VAL A 371 5.16 -34.35 -6.68
N LEU A 372 5.32 -35.45 -7.41
CA LEU A 372 4.49 -35.79 -8.55
C LEU A 372 3.58 -36.99 -8.20
N LEU A 373 2.27 -36.79 -8.26
CA LEU A 373 1.26 -37.82 -8.01
C LEU A 373 0.80 -38.44 -9.32
N LEU A 374 1.18 -39.70 -9.54
CA LEU A 374 0.77 -40.49 -10.69
C LEU A 374 -0.18 -41.63 -10.26
N GLY A 375 -1.22 -41.87 -11.02
CA GLY A 375 -2.16 -42.95 -10.70
C GLY A 375 -3.48 -42.84 -11.50
N ASP A 376 -4.30 -43.85 -11.36
CA ASP A 376 -5.59 -43.97 -12.05
C ASP A 376 -6.59 -42.88 -11.61
N PRO A 377 -7.61 -42.59 -12.43
CA PRO A 377 -8.72 -41.71 -12.01
C PRO A 377 -9.44 -42.31 -10.78
N GLY A 378 -9.91 -41.45 -9.88
CA GLY A 378 -10.59 -41.88 -8.64
C GLY A 378 -9.68 -42.17 -7.43
N THR A 379 -8.36 -42.02 -7.53
CA THR A 379 -7.41 -42.23 -6.39
C THR A 379 -7.27 -41.02 -5.49
N ALA A 380 -8.22 -40.09 -5.50
CA ALA A 380 -8.27 -38.86 -4.66
C ALA A 380 -7.10 -37.88 -4.81
N LYS A 381 -6.33 -37.90 -5.91
CA LYS A 381 -5.19 -36.99 -6.15
C LYS A 381 -5.57 -35.53 -6.03
N SER A 382 -6.62 -35.08 -6.71
CA SER A 382 -7.09 -33.69 -6.68
C SER A 382 -7.56 -33.25 -5.29
N GLN A 383 -8.11 -34.19 -4.49
CA GLN A 383 -8.52 -33.89 -3.11
C GLN A 383 -7.33 -33.66 -2.18
N LEU A 384 -6.25 -34.43 -2.38
CA LEU A 384 -5.01 -34.23 -1.65
C LEU A 384 -4.36 -32.89 -1.98
N LEU A 385 -4.38 -32.48 -3.26
CA LEU A 385 -3.87 -31.17 -3.70
C LEU A 385 -4.70 -30.02 -3.10
N LYS A 386 -6.03 -30.12 -3.13
CA LYS A 386 -6.92 -29.13 -2.50
C LYS A 386 -6.75 -29.03 -0.98
N PHE A 387 -6.43 -30.15 -0.34
CA PHE A 387 -6.13 -30.14 1.08
C PHE A 387 -4.79 -29.44 1.37
N ALA A 388 -3.75 -29.72 0.56
CA ALA A 388 -2.45 -29.06 0.68
C ALA A 388 -2.57 -27.53 0.49
N GLU A 389 -3.38 -27.09 -0.49
CA GLU A 389 -3.71 -25.69 -0.70
C GLU A 389 -4.30 -25.02 0.54
N LYS A 390 -5.26 -25.69 1.20
CA LYS A 390 -5.95 -25.14 2.39
C LYS A 390 -5.07 -25.07 3.62
N VAL A 391 -4.09 -25.97 3.75
CA VAL A 391 -3.23 -26.07 4.94
C VAL A 391 -1.99 -25.19 4.82
N ALA A 392 -1.44 -25.07 3.62
CA ALA A 392 -0.25 -24.27 3.41
C ALA A 392 -0.58 -22.79 3.59
N PRO A 393 0.26 -22.02 4.33
CA PRO A 393 0.04 -20.60 4.58
C PRO A 393 0.05 -19.77 3.28
N ILE A 394 0.85 -20.23 2.31
CA ILE A 394 0.92 -19.65 0.97
C ILE A 394 0.74 -20.79 -0.02
N ALA A 395 -0.37 -20.79 -0.72
CA ALA A 395 -0.62 -21.80 -1.73
C ALA A 395 -1.43 -21.24 -2.89
N VAL A 396 -1.13 -21.74 -4.08
CA VAL A 396 -1.90 -21.44 -5.28
C VAL A 396 -2.30 -22.76 -5.94
N TYR A 397 -3.58 -22.93 -6.18
CA TYR A 397 -4.13 -24.07 -6.93
C TYR A 397 -4.44 -23.66 -8.36
N THR A 398 -3.94 -24.43 -9.31
CA THR A 398 -4.19 -24.19 -10.73
C THR A 398 -4.43 -25.50 -11.46
N SER A 399 -5.19 -25.44 -12.56
CA SER A 399 -5.39 -26.59 -13.45
C SER A 399 -4.54 -26.44 -14.70
N GLY A 400 -3.80 -27.48 -15.06
CA GLY A 400 -2.96 -27.51 -16.25
C GLY A 400 -3.72 -27.28 -17.56
N LYS A 401 -5.01 -27.63 -17.61
CA LYS A 401 -5.84 -27.43 -18.81
C LYS A 401 -6.19 -25.97 -19.09
N GLY A 402 -6.29 -25.14 -18.04
CA GLY A 402 -6.76 -23.74 -18.15
C GLY A 402 -5.66 -22.69 -18.05
N SER A 403 -4.43 -23.08 -17.72
CA SER A 403 -3.32 -22.16 -17.50
C SER A 403 -2.36 -22.14 -18.70
N SER A 404 -1.92 -20.92 -19.07
CA SER A 404 -0.84 -20.72 -20.04
C SER A 404 0.51 -20.59 -19.32
N ALA A 405 1.62 -20.81 -20.04
CA ALA A 405 2.97 -20.60 -19.49
C ALA A 405 3.13 -19.23 -18.84
N ALA A 406 2.65 -18.18 -19.50
CA ALA A 406 2.69 -16.81 -18.97
C ALA A 406 1.87 -16.63 -17.68
N GLY A 407 0.71 -17.29 -17.58
CA GLY A 407 -0.12 -17.25 -16.37
C GLY A 407 0.48 -18.06 -15.21
N LEU A 408 1.31 -19.05 -15.50
CA LEU A 408 2.00 -19.84 -14.48
C LEU A 408 3.30 -19.17 -14.02
N THR A 409 4.09 -18.61 -14.92
CA THR A 409 5.40 -18.04 -14.61
C THR A 409 5.32 -16.53 -14.43
N ALA A 410 5.46 -15.76 -15.48
CA ALA A 410 5.33 -14.31 -15.48
C ALA A 410 4.98 -13.78 -16.87
N SER A 411 4.19 -12.74 -16.94
CA SER A 411 3.86 -12.03 -18.17
C SER A 411 4.44 -10.62 -18.17
N VAL A 412 5.00 -10.21 -19.32
CA VAL A 412 5.42 -8.82 -19.52
C VAL A 412 4.25 -8.05 -20.10
N GLN A 413 3.74 -7.10 -19.34
CA GLN A 413 2.66 -6.23 -19.76
C GLN A 413 3.14 -4.80 -19.94
N ARG A 414 2.46 -4.05 -20.80
CA ARG A 414 2.74 -2.62 -21.01
C ARG A 414 1.68 -1.80 -20.29
N ASP A 415 2.12 -0.89 -19.43
CA ASP A 415 1.23 0.06 -18.79
C ASP A 415 0.65 1.03 -19.85
N ALA A 416 -0.67 1.18 -19.84
CA ALA A 416 -1.38 2.06 -20.76
C ALA A 416 -1.09 3.55 -20.51
N ASN A 417 -0.69 3.92 -19.29
CA ASN A 417 -0.47 5.30 -18.89
C ASN A 417 1.00 5.73 -19.08
N SER A 418 1.94 4.96 -18.49
CA SER A 418 3.37 5.27 -18.56
C SER A 418 4.04 4.75 -19.84
N ARG A 419 3.39 3.81 -20.56
CA ARG A 419 3.96 3.06 -21.69
C ARG A 419 5.18 2.21 -21.32
N GLU A 420 5.50 2.10 -20.06
CA GLU A 420 6.59 1.27 -19.55
C GLU A 420 6.17 -0.20 -19.49
N PHE A 421 7.15 -1.09 -19.60
CA PHE A 421 6.93 -2.51 -19.42
C PHE A 421 7.05 -2.86 -17.97
N PHE A 422 6.08 -3.60 -17.45
CA PHE A 422 6.13 -4.17 -16.10
C PHE A 422 5.89 -5.67 -16.15
N LEU A 423 6.41 -6.36 -15.16
CA LEU A 423 6.32 -7.80 -15.03
C LEU A 423 5.16 -8.12 -14.10
N GLU A 424 4.17 -8.85 -14.63
CA GLU A 424 3.06 -9.38 -13.83
C GLU A 424 3.39 -10.81 -13.43
N GLY A 425 3.51 -11.08 -12.12
CA GLY A 425 3.83 -12.41 -11.61
C GLY A 425 2.67 -13.39 -11.80
N GLY A 426 2.98 -14.57 -12.34
CA GLY A 426 2.03 -15.67 -12.45
C GLY A 426 1.90 -16.49 -11.16
N ALA A 427 1.19 -17.62 -11.23
CA ALA A 427 0.88 -18.48 -10.09
C ALA A 427 2.13 -18.92 -9.29
N MET A 428 3.24 -19.22 -9.96
CA MET A 428 4.48 -19.67 -9.31
C MET A 428 5.17 -18.52 -8.57
N VAL A 429 5.13 -17.30 -9.11
CA VAL A 429 5.69 -16.11 -8.46
C VAL A 429 4.84 -15.73 -7.25
N LEU A 430 3.52 -15.84 -7.38
CA LEU A 430 2.59 -15.57 -6.28
C LEU A 430 2.71 -16.57 -5.13
N ALA A 431 3.15 -17.78 -5.40
CA ALA A 431 3.38 -18.83 -4.40
C ALA A 431 4.84 -18.96 -3.98
N ASP A 432 5.69 -17.95 -4.19
CA ASP A 432 7.10 -17.97 -3.78
C ASP A 432 7.22 -18.15 -2.25
N GLY A 433 8.03 -19.13 -1.84
CA GLY A 433 8.15 -19.55 -0.44
C GLY A 433 6.97 -20.40 0.09
N GLY A 434 6.03 -20.77 -0.77
CA GLY A 434 4.87 -21.58 -0.48
C GLY A 434 4.75 -22.83 -1.33
N VAL A 435 3.52 -23.25 -1.66
CA VAL A 435 3.20 -24.45 -2.42
C VAL A 435 2.35 -24.10 -3.64
N VAL A 436 2.77 -24.59 -4.81
CA VAL A 436 1.94 -24.56 -6.02
C VAL A 436 1.36 -25.94 -6.25
N CYS A 437 0.04 -26.02 -6.35
CA CYS A 437 -0.68 -27.25 -6.64
C CYS A 437 -1.18 -27.20 -8.09
N ILE A 438 -0.59 -27.99 -8.97
CA ILE A 438 -0.97 -28.08 -10.39
C ILE A 438 -1.72 -29.40 -10.59
N ASP A 439 -3.01 -29.31 -10.87
CA ASP A 439 -3.84 -30.47 -11.23
C ASP A 439 -3.87 -30.68 -12.74
N GLU A 440 -4.14 -31.90 -13.19
CA GLU A 440 -4.21 -32.26 -14.63
C GLU A 440 -2.95 -31.84 -15.42
N PHE A 441 -1.76 -32.05 -14.87
CA PHE A 441 -0.48 -31.68 -15.49
C PHE A 441 -0.26 -32.33 -16.87
N ASP A 442 -0.85 -33.49 -17.11
CA ASP A 442 -0.78 -34.23 -18.36
C ASP A 442 -1.52 -33.52 -19.53
N LYS A 443 -2.46 -32.63 -19.22
CA LYS A 443 -3.24 -31.86 -20.20
C LYS A 443 -2.61 -30.56 -20.61
N MET A 444 -1.47 -30.21 -20.06
CA MET A 444 -0.71 -29.03 -20.45
C MET A 444 -0.06 -29.21 -21.82
N ARG A 445 0.14 -28.11 -22.54
CA ARG A 445 0.89 -28.08 -23.79
C ARG A 445 2.37 -28.35 -23.52
N ASP A 446 3.08 -28.90 -24.49
CA ASP A 446 4.50 -29.22 -24.32
C ASP A 446 5.35 -27.95 -24.10
N GLU A 447 5.01 -26.85 -24.75
CA GLU A 447 5.64 -25.53 -24.56
C GLU A 447 5.48 -25.03 -23.10
N ASP A 448 4.29 -25.19 -22.53
CA ASP A 448 3.99 -24.78 -21.15
C ASP A 448 4.72 -25.65 -20.12
N ARG A 449 4.89 -26.95 -20.42
CA ARG A 449 5.67 -27.87 -19.54
C ARG A 449 7.14 -27.54 -19.49
N VAL A 450 7.72 -27.07 -20.61
CA VAL A 450 9.13 -26.64 -20.65
C VAL A 450 9.37 -25.36 -19.87
N ALA A 451 8.35 -24.50 -19.78
CA ALA A 451 8.45 -23.24 -19.04
C ALA A 451 8.44 -23.40 -17.50
N ILE A 452 7.90 -24.54 -17.00
CA ILE A 452 7.85 -24.90 -15.57
C ILE A 452 9.12 -25.64 -15.15
#